data_36c5804c5f3d5b9a69eddd4ffbf25a12
#
_entry.id   36c5804c5f3d5b9a69eddd4ffbf25a12
#
_cell.length_a   1.000
_cell.length_b   1.000
_cell.length_c   1.000
_cell.angle_alpha   90.00
_cell.angle_beta   90.00
_cell.angle_gamma   90.00
#
_symmetry.space_group_name_H-M   'P 1'
#
loop_
_entity.id
_entity.type
_entity.pdbx_description
1 polymer ?
#
loop_
_entity_poly.entity_id
_entity_poly.type
_entity_poly.pdbx_seq_one_letter_code
_entity_poly.pdbx_strand_id
1 'polypeptide(L)'
;MENLKAIILAAGEGTRMKSKKPKVLHEIMNKSMVEYVIDTAKDSGAEAVCVVVGHLAEQVQAAIQREDVSFALQTERKGTGHAVKMAGDFIEDDKDMLILYGDTPLITGETLKGVIAEHRAKENAVTVVSAMAVSYTHLRAHETKANL
;
A
#
# COMPACT_ATOMS: atom_id res chain seq x y z
N MET A 1 -2.75 19.59 -9.71
CA MET A 1 -2.97 18.21 -9.22
C MET A 1 -1.88 17.71 -8.26
N GLU A 2 -1.19 18.63 -7.64
CA GLU A 2 0.03 18.39 -6.86
C GLU A 2 -0.25 18.34 -5.37
N ASN A 3 -1.12 17.46 -4.91
CA ASN A 3 -1.44 17.39 -3.46
C ASN A 3 -1.75 15.96 -3.04
N LEU A 4 -1.12 14.97 -3.69
CA LEU A 4 -1.31 13.56 -3.38
C LEU A 4 0.02 12.91 -3.04
N LYS A 5 0.09 12.27 -1.89
CA LYS A 5 1.19 11.36 -1.51
C LYS A 5 0.66 9.95 -1.30
N ALA A 6 1.50 8.95 -1.47
CA ALA A 6 1.12 7.57 -1.26
C ALA A 6 1.97 6.89 -0.19
N ILE A 7 1.31 6.11 0.67
CA ILE A 7 1.94 5.20 1.62
C ILE A 7 1.61 3.77 1.17
N ILE A 8 2.64 2.95 0.98
CA ILE A 8 2.49 1.55 0.59
C ILE A 8 2.90 0.66 1.76
N LEU A 9 1.98 -0.17 2.23
CA LEU A 9 2.20 -1.04 3.37
C LEU A 9 2.82 -2.36 2.90
N ALA A 10 4.07 -2.59 3.28
CA ALA A 10 4.87 -3.74 2.90
C ALA A 10 5.57 -4.42 4.10
N ALA A 11 5.09 -4.17 5.32
CA ALA A 11 5.71 -4.65 6.56
C ALA A 11 5.24 -6.07 6.99
N GLY A 12 4.28 -6.67 6.29
CA GLY A 12 3.72 -7.98 6.62
C GLY A 12 4.70 -9.14 6.34
N GLU A 13 4.61 -10.22 7.12
CA GLU A 13 5.48 -11.40 6.95
C GLU A 13 5.11 -12.28 5.75
N GLY A 14 3.88 -12.22 5.27
CA GLY A 14 3.43 -13.15 4.23
C GLY A 14 3.54 -14.62 4.61
N THR A 15 3.22 -14.96 5.86
CA THR A 15 3.39 -16.29 6.47
C THR A 15 2.69 -17.41 5.69
N ARG A 16 1.66 -17.10 4.92
CA ARG A 16 0.94 -18.06 4.05
C ARG A 16 1.79 -18.57 2.88
N MET A 17 2.78 -17.81 2.43
CA MET A 17 3.56 -18.15 1.23
C MET A 17 4.72 -19.09 1.51
N LYS A 18 5.03 -19.43 2.77
CA LYS A 18 6.11 -20.32 3.19
C LYS A 18 7.44 -20.07 2.47
N SER A 19 7.73 -18.81 2.14
CA SER A 19 8.92 -18.38 1.41
C SER A 19 9.85 -17.61 2.34
N LYS A 20 11.16 -17.73 2.08
CA LYS A 20 12.19 -16.89 2.73
C LYS A 20 12.24 -15.46 2.17
N LYS A 21 11.61 -15.24 1.03
CA LYS A 21 11.52 -13.95 0.36
C LYS A 21 10.30 -13.18 0.87
N PRO A 22 10.40 -11.86 1.16
CA PRO A 22 9.24 -11.05 1.49
C PRO A 22 8.12 -11.19 0.45
N LYS A 23 6.86 -11.29 0.91
CA LYS A 23 5.71 -11.49 0.03
C LYS A 23 5.65 -10.45 -1.10
N VAL A 24 5.86 -9.18 -0.76
CA VAL A 24 5.78 -8.05 -1.70
C VAL A 24 6.86 -8.07 -2.78
N LEU A 25 7.95 -8.84 -2.59
CA LEU A 25 9.02 -9.03 -3.56
C LEU A 25 8.78 -10.20 -4.52
N HIS A 26 7.72 -10.99 -4.33
CA HIS A 26 7.36 -12.01 -5.31
C HIS A 26 7.00 -11.35 -6.63
N GLU A 27 7.47 -11.95 -7.72
CA GLU A 27 7.39 -11.36 -9.05
C GLU A 27 6.18 -11.88 -9.83
N ILE A 28 5.58 -10.97 -10.58
CA ILE A 28 4.61 -11.26 -11.63
C ILE A 28 5.20 -10.70 -12.92
N MET A 29 5.46 -11.56 -13.89
CA MET A 29 6.08 -11.17 -15.17
C MET A 29 7.39 -10.37 -14.98
N ASN A 30 8.29 -10.89 -14.13
CA ASN A 30 9.61 -10.33 -13.83
C ASN A 30 9.63 -8.98 -13.11
N LYS A 31 8.52 -8.59 -12.50
CA LYS A 31 8.42 -7.35 -11.70
C LYS A 31 7.76 -7.67 -10.36
N SER A 32 8.34 -7.18 -9.26
CA SER A 32 7.80 -7.44 -7.93
C SER A 32 6.43 -6.80 -7.72
N MET A 33 5.61 -7.42 -6.87
CA MET A 33 4.27 -6.89 -6.56
C MET A 33 4.32 -5.45 -6.04
N VAL A 34 5.27 -5.15 -5.16
CA VAL A 34 5.41 -3.81 -4.60
C VAL A 34 5.76 -2.77 -5.67
N GLU A 35 6.57 -3.13 -6.68
CA GLU A 35 6.91 -2.22 -7.78
C GLU A 35 5.69 -1.90 -8.65
N TYR A 36 4.80 -2.88 -8.90
CA TYR A 36 3.52 -2.61 -9.56
C TYR A 36 2.68 -1.58 -8.77
N VAL A 37 2.62 -1.73 -7.45
CA VAL A 37 1.86 -0.82 -6.60
C VAL A 37 2.48 0.58 -6.58
N ILE A 38 3.81 0.69 -6.55
CA ILE A 38 4.52 1.98 -6.63
C ILE A 38 4.20 2.67 -7.95
N ASP A 39 4.30 1.96 -9.06
CA ASP A 39 3.99 2.54 -10.38
C ASP A 39 2.53 2.98 -10.47
N THR A 40 1.61 2.16 -9.97
CA THR A 40 0.18 2.52 -9.93
C THR A 40 -0.08 3.77 -9.10
N ALA A 41 0.59 3.91 -7.95
CA ALA A 41 0.51 5.13 -7.13
C ALA A 41 1.02 6.36 -7.89
N LYS A 42 2.15 6.24 -8.58
CA LYS A 42 2.72 7.33 -9.41
C LYS A 42 1.82 7.67 -10.58
N ASP A 43 1.29 6.68 -11.29
CA ASP A 43 0.35 6.85 -12.40
C ASP A 43 -0.97 7.53 -11.96
N SER A 44 -1.37 7.33 -10.71
CA SER A 44 -2.55 8.00 -10.15
C SER A 44 -2.31 9.46 -9.73
N GLY A 45 -1.07 9.93 -9.81
CA GLY A 45 -0.68 11.31 -9.55
C GLY A 45 0.02 11.55 -8.21
N ALA A 46 0.45 10.50 -7.51
CA ALA A 46 1.23 10.68 -6.28
C ALA A 46 2.59 11.34 -6.58
N GLU A 47 2.85 12.49 -5.96
CA GLU A 47 4.12 13.22 -6.11
C GLU A 47 5.28 12.50 -5.42
N ALA A 48 5.01 11.84 -4.29
CA ALA A 48 5.97 11.08 -3.50
C ALA A 48 5.35 9.79 -2.97
N VAL A 49 6.18 8.77 -2.77
CA VAL A 49 5.77 7.46 -2.25
C VAL A 49 6.64 7.09 -1.05
N CYS A 50 6.01 6.65 0.03
CA CYS A 50 6.69 6.05 1.18
C CYS A 50 6.28 4.58 1.31
N VAL A 51 7.26 3.68 1.37
CA VAL A 51 7.03 2.24 1.59
C VAL A 51 7.31 1.91 3.04
N VAL A 52 6.30 1.43 3.76
CA VAL A 52 6.46 0.96 5.15
C VAL A 52 6.95 -0.48 5.11
N VAL A 53 8.16 -0.70 5.60
CA VAL A 53 8.84 -1.99 5.65
C VAL A 53 8.95 -2.50 7.09
N GLY A 54 9.08 -3.80 7.26
CA GLY A 54 9.20 -4.41 8.58
C GLY A 54 10.01 -5.69 8.51
N HIS A 55 9.33 -6.82 8.38
CA HIS A 55 10.01 -8.11 8.21
C HIS A 55 10.87 -8.11 6.94
N LEU A 56 12.15 -8.44 7.10
CA LEU A 56 13.14 -8.43 6.01
C LEU A 56 13.24 -7.06 5.29
N ALA A 57 13.12 -5.97 6.06
CA ALA A 57 13.15 -4.60 5.55
C ALA A 57 14.34 -4.33 4.62
N GLU A 58 15.53 -4.82 4.97
CA GLU A 58 16.75 -4.64 4.18
C GLU A 58 16.61 -5.26 2.78
N GLN A 59 15.95 -6.41 2.64
CA GLN A 59 15.72 -7.03 1.34
C GLN A 59 14.75 -6.21 0.49
N VAL A 60 13.69 -5.68 1.09
CA VAL A 60 12.73 -4.82 0.39
C VAL A 60 13.38 -3.52 -0.06
N GLN A 61 14.12 -2.88 0.83
CA GLN A 61 14.84 -1.64 0.50
C GLN A 61 15.89 -1.84 -0.59
N ALA A 62 16.65 -2.96 -0.54
CA ALA A 62 17.65 -3.28 -1.56
C ALA A 62 17.03 -3.58 -2.93
N ALA A 63 15.83 -4.15 -2.95
CA ALA A 63 15.11 -4.48 -4.19
C ALA A 63 14.49 -3.25 -4.86
N ILE A 64 14.07 -2.25 -4.07
CA ILE A 64 13.46 -1.02 -4.57
C ILE A 64 14.54 0.07 -4.67
N GLN A 65 15.24 0.10 -5.79
CA GLN A 65 16.28 1.09 -6.07
C GLN A 65 15.70 2.29 -6.83
N ARG A 66 14.92 3.11 -6.11
CA ARG A 66 14.24 4.28 -6.70
C ARG A 66 14.47 5.51 -5.83
N GLU A 67 14.94 6.60 -6.43
CA GLU A 67 15.17 7.87 -5.73
C GLU A 67 13.89 8.58 -5.30
N ASP A 68 12.77 8.27 -5.97
CA ASP A 68 11.45 8.86 -5.72
C ASP A 68 10.64 8.10 -4.64
N VAL A 69 11.27 7.14 -3.98
CA VAL A 69 10.65 6.31 -2.93
C VAL A 69 11.42 6.46 -1.62
N SER A 70 10.73 6.81 -0.56
CA SER A 70 11.23 6.80 0.82
C SER A 70 10.76 5.55 1.57
N PHE A 71 11.38 5.28 2.72
CA PHE A 71 11.04 4.11 3.53
C PHE A 71 10.78 4.53 4.97
N ALA A 72 9.79 3.87 5.60
CA ALA A 72 9.54 3.93 7.02
C ALA A 72 9.61 2.52 7.62
N LEU A 73 10.21 2.37 8.79
CA LEU A 73 10.40 1.06 9.42
C LEU A 73 9.34 0.82 10.49
N GLN A 74 8.61 -0.28 10.35
CA GLN A 74 7.74 -0.81 11.41
C GLN A 74 8.45 -1.96 12.13
N THR A 75 8.99 -1.69 13.30
CA THR A 75 9.72 -2.68 14.12
C THR A 75 8.80 -3.62 14.87
N GLU A 76 7.64 -3.13 15.29
CA GLU A 76 6.63 -3.91 16.01
C GLU A 76 5.35 -4.04 15.20
N ARG A 77 4.81 -5.24 15.13
CA ARG A 77 3.57 -5.50 14.40
C ARG A 77 2.34 -5.22 15.26
N LYS A 78 1.84 -4.01 15.18
CA LYS A 78 0.63 -3.56 15.87
C LYS A 78 -0.52 -3.25 14.90
N GLY A 79 -0.50 -3.88 13.72
CA GLY A 79 -1.54 -3.74 12.72
C GLY A 79 -1.30 -2.62 11.70
N THR A 80 -2.25 -2.48 10.78
CA THR A 80 -2.20 -1.58 9.63
C THR A 80 -2.13 -0.11 10.04
N GLY A 81 -2.96 0.30 11.01
CA GLY A 81 -2.94 1.68 11.50
C GLY A 81 -1.62 2.07 12.14
N HIS A 82 -0.95 1.14 12.83
CA HIS A 82 0.39 1.36 13.37
C HIS A 82 1.43 1.50 12.25
N ALA A 83 1.31 0.71 11.18
CA ALA A 83 2.20 0.84 10.02
C ALA A 83 2.11 2.24 9.39
N VAL A 84 0.90 2.77 9.23
CA VAL A 84 0.70 4.15 8.74
C VAL A 84 1.33 5.18 9.68
N LYS A 85 1.21 5.00 11.00
CA LYS A 85 1.84 5.89 11.98
C LYS A 85 3.37 5.92 11.89
N MET A 86 4.01 4.82 11.45
CA MET A 86 5.46 4.79 11.25
C MET A 86 5.91 5.69 10.09
N ALA A 87 5.02 6.02 9.17
CA ALA A 87 5.24 7.00 8.11
C ALA A 87 4.81 8.43 8.51
N GLY A 88 4.65 8.71 9.81
CA GLY A 88 4.12 9.99 10.31
C GLY A 88 4.85 11.21 9.77
N ASP A 89 6.18 11.16 9.70
CA ASP A 89 7.01 12.27 9.17
C ASP A 89 6.79 12.52 7.66
N PHE A 90 6.22 11.55 6.95
CA PHE A 90 5.88 11.66 5.53
C PHE A 90 4.49 12.28 5.31
N ILE A 91 3.63 12.22 6.33
CA ILE A 91 2.25 12.74 6.27
C ILE A 91 2.27 14.25 6.42
N GLU A 92 1.59 14.94 5.52
CA GLU A 92 1.39 16.39 5.57
C GLU A 92 -0.11 16.71 5.64
N ASP A 93 -0.49 17.66 6.51
CA ASP A 93 -1.91 17.95 6.80
C ASP A 93 -2.66 18.57 5.62
N ASP A 94 -1.95 19.17 4.69
CA ASP A 94 -2.52 19.83 3.50
C ASP A 94 -2.58 18.92 2.26
N LYS A 95 -2.24 17.64 2.42
CA LYS A 95 -2.16 16.67 1.31
C LYS A 95 -3.09 15.49 1.48
N ASP A 96 -3.66 15.05 0.37
CA ASP A 96 -4.37 13.79 0.32
C ASP A 96 -3.38 12.63 0.47
N MET A 97 -3.73 11.67 1.30
CA MET A 97 -2.93 10.48 1.55
C MET A 97 -3.58 9.24 0.95
N LEU A 98 -2.94 8.67 -0.05
CA LEU A 98 -3.34 7.40 -0.65
C LEU A 98 -2.64 6.25 0.08
N ILE A 99 -3.40 5.37 0.73
CA ILE A 99 -2.85 4.21 1.45
C ILE A 99 -3.12 2.95 0.64
N LEU A 100 -2.07 2.28 0.24
CA LEU A 100 -2.11 1.07 -0.58
C LEU A 100 -1.40 -0.10 0.12
N TYR A 101 -1.77 -1.31 -0.26
CA TYR A 101 -1.08 -2.53 0.15
C TYR A 101 -0.07 -2.96 -0.92
N GLY A 102 1.14 -3.30 -0.51
CA GLY A 102 2.21 -3.74 -1.42
C GLY A 102 1.97 -5.09 -2.09
N ASP A 103 0.95 -5.83 -1.67
CA ASP A 103 0.56 -7.13 -2.19
C ASP A 103 -0.73 -7.10 -3.03
N THR A 104 -1.17 -5.93 -3.47
CA THR A 104 -2.33 -5.75 -4.35
C THR A 104 -1.94 -5.18 -5.72
N PRO A 105 -1.18 -5.94 -6.54
CA PRO A 105 -0.58 -5.42 -7.77
C PRO A 105 -1.58 -5.21 -8.91
N LEU A 106 -2.81 -5.71 -8.80
CA LEU A 106 -3.82 -5.64 -9.86
C LEU A 106 -4.72 -4.40 -9.80
N ILE A 107 -4.59 -3.58 -8.75
CA ILE A 107 -5.29 -2.30 -8.73
C ILE A 107 -4.71 -1.38 -9.80
N THR A 108 -5.56 -0.73 -10.58
CA THR A 108 -5.13 0.11 -11.69
C THR A 108 -5.07 1.59 -11.32
N GLY A 109 -4.20 2.33 -11.99
CA GLY A 109 -4.13 3.80 -11.83
C GLY A 109 -5.44 4.49 -12.21
N GLU A 110 -6.16 3.97 -13.19
CA GLU A 110 -7.49 4.48 -13.59
C GLU A 110 -8.50 4.35 -12.45
N THR A 111 -8.55 3.18 -11.80
CA THR A 111 -9.41 2.97 -10.63
C THR A 111 -9.06 3.95 -9.51
N LEU A 112 -7.79 4.13 -9.21
CA LEU A 112 -7.35 5.06 -8.17
C LEU A 112 -7.68 6.51 -8.51
N LYS A 113 -7.49 6.93 -9.75
CA LYS A 113 -7.87 8.28 -10.22
C LYS A 113 -9.36 8.54 -10.02
N GLY A 114 -10.22 7.55 -10.32
CA GLY A 114 -11.66 7.63 -10.08
C GLY A 114 -12.00 7.82 -8.61
N VAL A 115 -11.37 7.04 -7.74
CA VAL A 115 -11.56 7.11 -6.28
C VAL A 115 -11.09 8.46 -5.72
N ILE A 116 -9.94 8.95 -6.16
CA ILE A 116 -9.38 10.25 -5.75
C ILE A 116 -10.30 11.40 -6.21
N ALA A 117 -10.79 11.34 -7.44
CA ALA A 117 -11.71 12.33 -7.96
C ALA A 117 -13.03 12.38 -7.16
N GLU A 118 -13.59 11.23 -6.82
CA GLU A 118 -14.78 11.13 -5.99
C GLU A 118 -14.55 11.62 -4.55
N HIS A 119 -13.40 11.26 -3.96
CA HIS A 119 -12.99 11.72 -2.64
C HIS A 119 -12.99 13.25 -2.56
N ARG A 120 -12.36 13.91 -3.54
CA ARG A 120 -12.25 15.35 -3.62
C ARG A 120 -13.59 16.04 -3.94
N ALA A 121 -14.35 15.49 -4.88
CA ALA A 121 -15.65 16.04 -5.27
C ALA A 121 -16.69 16.04 -4.14
N LYS A 122 -16.59 15.06 -3.24
CA LYS A 122 -17.48 14.93 -2.08
C LYS A 122 -16.90 15.54 -0.80
N GLU A 123 -15.70 16.07 -0.86
CA GLU A 123 -14.97 16.61 0.31
C GLU A 123 -14.93 15.61 1.47
N ASN A 124 -14.72 14.34 1.16
CA ASN A 124 -14.72 13.28 2.16
C ASN A 124 -13.47 13.37 3.05
N ALA A 125 -13.65 13.17 4.35
CA ALA A 125 -12.50 13.02 5.25
C ALA A 125 -11.76 11.68 5.02
N VAL A 126 -12.49 10.61 4.67
CA VAL A 126 -11.95 9.29 4.37
C VAL A 126 -12.78 8.63 3.28
N THR A 127 -12.11 7.99 2.33
CA THR A 127 -12.74 7.14 1.32
C THR A 127 -12.09 5.75 1.36
N VAL A 128 -12.89 4.72 1.46
CA VAL A 128 -12.43 3.32 1.49
C VAL A 128 -12.91 2.58 0.25
N VAL A 129 -11.97 1.93 -0.44
CA VAL A 129 -12.28 1.05 -1.56
C VAL A 129 -12.49 -0.36 -1.02
N SER A 130 -13.65 -0.93 -1.30
CA SER A 130 -13.97 -2.31 -0.95
C SER A 130 -14.37 -3.10 -2.18
N ALA A 131 -14.18 -4.41 -2.12
CA ALA A 131 -14.61 -5.33 -3.16
C ALA A 131 -15.47 -6.44 -2.56
N MET A 132 -16.53 -6.84 -3.28
CA MET A 132 -17.28 -8.02 -2.91
C MET A 132 -16.51 -9.28 -3.30
N ALA A 133 -16.17 -10.10 -2.31
CA ALA A 133 -15.58 -11.40 -2.56
C ALA A 133 -16.63 -12.39 -3.08
N VAL A 134 -16.29 -13.11 -4.16
CA VAL A 134 -17.19 -14.11 -4.77
C VAL A 134 -17.35 -15.35 -3.87
N SER A 135 -16.38 -15.60 -2.97
CA SER A 135 -16.43 -16.71 -2.02
C SER A 135 -15.88 -16.30 -0.67
N TYR A 136 -16.74 -16.34 0.35
CA TYR A 136 -16.35 -16.04 1.74
C TYR A 136 -15.61 -17.20 2.43
N THR A 137 -15.58 -18.38 1.83
CA THR A 137 -14.99 -19.58 2.42
C THR A 137 -13.47 -19.52 2.58
N HIS A 138 -12.80 -18.60 1.87
CA HIS A 138 -11.36 -18.40 1.90
C HIS A 138 -10.91 -17.16 2.68
N LEU A 139 -11.86 -16.35 3.17
CA LEU A 139 -11.55 -15.15 3.97
C LEU A 139 -11.38 -15.53 5.44
N ARG A 140 -10.38 -14.96 6.10
CA ARG A 140 -10.23 -15.06 7.55
C ARG A 140 -11.30 -14.21 8.25
N ALA A 141 -11.68 -14.60 9.46
CA ALA A 141 -12.70 -13.88 10.23
C ALA A 141 -12.39 -12.40 10.45
N HIS A 142 -11.10 -12.05 10.64
CA HIS A 142 -10.67 -10.65 10.79
C HIS A 142 -10.72 -9.86 9.48
N GLU A 143 -10.48 -10.50 8.33
CA GLU A 143 -10.62 -9.90 7.00
C GLU A 143 -12.09 -9.61 6.71
N THR A 144 -12.98 -10.51 7.09
CA THR A 144 -14.42 -10.32 6.97
C THR A 144 -14.92 -9.13 7.79
N LYS A 145 -14.37 -8.94 8.99
CA LYS A 145 -14.73 -7.80 9.85
C LYS A 145 -14.20 -6.46 9.33
N ALA A 146 -13.07 -6.47 8.62
CA ALA A 146 -12.51 -5.26 8.01
C ALA A 146 -13.30 -4.81 6.77
N ASN A 147 -14.05 -5.71 6.16
CA ASN A 147 -14.82 -5.47 4.94
C ASN A 147 -16.30 -5.17 5.19
N LEU A 148 -16.74 -5.22 6.46
CA LEU A 148 -18.10 -4.88 6.88
C LEU A 148 -18.14 -3.48 7.49
#